data_b1329930b8ef283a28ce91638b966034
#
_entry.id   b1329930b8ef283a28ce91638b966034
#
_cell.length_a   1.000
_cell.length_b   1.000
_cell.length_c   1.000
_cell.angle_alpha   90.00
_cell.angle_beta   90.00
_cell.angle_gamma   90.00
#
_symmetry.space_group_name_H-M   'P 1'
#
loop_
_entity.id
_entity.type
_entity.pdbx_description
1 polymer ?
#
loop_
_entity_poly.entity_id
_entity_poly.type
_entity_poly.pdbx_seq_one_letter_code
_entity_poly.pdbx_strand_id
1 'polypeptide(L)'
;PMPLRWVIGIAAVASAFLAMDALRLFSERPLLDFVITVQNHYYYALMGLLLPLCFLIYPSFRSPKSYWLDGVLSLAAFCTCVFFFINAETMLDYGWEFSAPAYAVWVSYLLWALIMEGVRRSGGWVLFFLVLVFSLYPIVADMLPGPISGMSSSAAETASYHVMSIESILGLPFRAFAQLGIGFLIFGIALQHTGGGRFFINLAFAMFGH
;
A
#
# COMPACT_ATOMS: atom_id res chain seq x y z
N PRO A 1 15.25 0.37 18.73
CA PRO A 1 16.56 0.99 18.56
C PRO A 1 16.43 2.35 17.89
N MET A 2 17.31 3.28 18.25
CA MET A 2 17.34 4.65 17.71
C MET A 2 17.23 4.73 16.17
N PRO A 3 17.97 3.91 15.39
CA PRO A 3 17.92 4.02 13.93
C PRO A 3 16.52 3.75 13.33
N LEU A 4 15.74 2.84 13.90
CA LEU A 4 14.40 2.52 13.39
C LEU A 4 13.43 3.71 13.53
N ARG A 5 13.50 4.46 14.62
CA ARG A 5 12.65 5.67 14.83
C ARG A 5 12.91 6.73 13.77
N TRP A 6 14.18 6.92 13.38
CA TRP A 6 14.54 7.86 12.33
C TRP A 6 14.05 7.39 10.96
N VAL A 7 14.18 6.09 10.65
CA VAL A 7 13.66 5.52 9.39
C VAL A 7 12.14 5.70 9.29
N ILE A 8 11.41 5.39 10.36
CA ILE A 8 9.95 5.60 10.42
C ILE A 8 9.61 7.08 10.26
N GLY A 9 10.33 7.97 10.96
CA GLY A 9 10.10 9.42 10.86
C GLY A 9 10.33 9.96 9.46
N ILE A 10 11.43 9.57 8.81
CA ILE A 10 11.74 9.98 7.43
C ILE A 10 10.67 9.46 6.46
N ALA A 11 10.29 8.19 6.57
CA ALA A 11 9.27 7.63 5.69
C ALA A 11 7.88 8.25 5.92
N ALA A 12 7.52 8.59 7.16
CA ALA A 12 6.28 9.29 7.46
C ALA A 12 6.26 10.69 6.84
N VAL A 13 7.36 11.46 6.99
CA VAL A 13 7.49 12.79 6.38
C VAL A 13 7.49 12.70 4.84
N ALA A 14 8.20 11.73 4.28
CA ALA A 14 8.22 11.51 2.82
C ALA A 14 6.83 11.11 2.28
N SER A 15 6.10 10.24 2.98
CA SER A 15 4.74 9.86 2.60
C SER A 15 3.77 11.04 2.69
N ALA A 16 3.90 11.86 3.74
CA ALA A 16 3.10 13.06 3.89
C ALA A 16 3.39 14.08 2.79
N PHE A 17 4.67 14.33 2.50
CA PHE A 17 5.08 15.23 1.42
C PHE A 17 4.57 14.73 0.06
N LEU A 18 4.74 13.44 -0.23
CA LEU A 18 4.27 12.82 -1.46
C LEU A 18 2.74 12.95 -1.62
N ALA A 19 1.98 12.74 -0.54
CA ALA A 19 0.53 12.90 -0.56
C ALA A 19 0.11 14.35 -0.76
N MET A 20 0.77 15.30 -0.10
CA MET A 20 0.49 16.73 -0.25
C MET A 20 0.81 17.24 -1.66
N ASP A 21 1.88 16.73 -2.27
CA ASP A 21 2.25 17.06 -3.64
C ASP A 21 1.26 16.46 -4.65
N ALA A 22 0.86 15.21 -4.48
CA ALA A 22 -0.15 14.56 -5.31
C ALA A 22 -1.53 15.24 -5.24
N LEU A 23 -1.87 15.84 -4.09
CA LEU A 23 -3.08 16.66 -3.88
C LEU A 23 -2.92 18.11 -4.39
N ARG A 24 -1.77 18.48 -4.98
CA ARG A 24 -1.46 19.81 -5.51
C ARG A 24 -1.56 20.94 -4.48
N LEU A 25 -1.20 20.65 -3.20
CA LEU A 25 -1.30 21.64 -2.13
C LEU A 25 -0.21 22.72 -2.19
N PHE A 26 0.90 22.46 -2.89
CA PHE A 26 2.04 23.39 -2.98
C PHE A 26 2.02 24.26 -4.22
N SER A 27 1.41 23.80 -5.33
CA SER A 27 1.39 24.53 -6.60
C SER A 27 0.27 24.02 -7.50
N GLU A 28 -0.05 24.74 -8.56
CA GLU A 28 -1.00 24.30 -9.59
C GLU A 28 -0.57 23.00 -10.29
N ARG A 29 0.74 22.75 -10.34
CA ARG A 29 1.33 21.49 -10.82
C ARG A 29 2.06 20.80 -9.67
N PRO A 30 1.99 19.47 -9.53
CA PRO A 30 2.81 18.75 -8.57
C PRO A 30 4.30 19.06 -8.74
N LEU A 31 5.03 19.21 -7.65
CA LEU A 31 6.48 19.48 -7.70
C LEU A 31 7.26 18.31 -8.32
N LEU A 32 6.72 17.09 -8.16
CA LEU A 32 7.29 15.86 -8.70
C LEU A 32 6.68 15.44 -10.06
N ASP A 33 5.96 16.33 -10.75
CA ASP A 33 5.31 16.05 -12.04
C ASP A 33 6.28 15.53 -13.12
N PHE A 34 7.56 15.88 -13.02
CA PHE A 34 8.60 15.38 -13.90
C PHE A 34 9.00 13.91 -13.66
N VAL A 35 8.58 13.33 -12.53
CA VAL A 35 8.85 11.91 -12.15
C VAL A 35 7.56 11.14 -11.99
N ILE A 36 6.50 11.80 -11.48
CA ILE A 36 5.18 11.22 -11.23
C ILE A 36 4.23 11.65 -12.34
N THR A 37 4.38 11.04 -13.50
CA THR A 37 3.59 11.37 -14.71
C THR A 37 2.21 10.71 -14.70
N VAL A 38 2.09 9.53 -14.07
CA VAL A 38 0.84 8.78 -13.93
C VAL A 38 0.54 8.46 -12.47
N GLN A 39 -0.75 8.27 -12.13
CA GLN A 39 -1.17 7.98 -10.74
C GLN A 39 -0.51 6.73 -10.17
N ASN A 40 -0.20 5.74 -11.00
CA ASN A 40 0.44 4.51 -10.55
C ASN A 40 1.85 4.77 -9.98
N HIS A 41 2.60 5.75 -10.48
CA HIS A 41 3.86 6.18 -9.87
C HIS A 41 3.67 6.57 -8.40
N TYR A 42 2.66 7.40 -8.11
CA TYR A 42 2.35 7.80 -6.75
C TYR A 42 2.03 6.61 -5.85
N TYR A 43 1.21 5.67 -6.33
CA TYR A 43 0.79 4.52 -5.56
C TYR A 43 1.95 3.57 -5.25
N TYR A 44 2.82 3.27 -6.23
CA TYR A 44 4.01 2.44 -5.98
C TYR A 44 5.05 3.16 -5.14
N ALA A 45 5.23 4.47 -5.28
CA ALA A 45 6.09 5.26 -4.40
C ALA A 45 5.62 5.19 -2.95
N LEU A 46 4.32 5.40 -2.72
CA LEU A 46 3.73 5.32 -1.38
C LEU A 46 3.83 3.90 -0.81
N MET A 47 3.53 2.88 -1.61
CA MET A 47 3.68 1.48 -1.20
C MET A 47 5.13 1.14 -0.89
N GLY A 48 6.08 1.62 -1.70
CA GLY A 48 7.52 1.45 -1.51
C GLY A 48 8.07 2.13 -0.26
N LEU A 49 7.39 3.17 0.25
CA LEU A 49 7.72 3.78 1.54
C LEU A 49 7.10 3.00 2.72
N LEU A 50 5.87 2.54 2.60
CA LEU A 50 5.10 1.98 3.71
C LEU A 50 5.25 0.47 3.89
N LEU A 51 5.26 -0.31 2.80
CA LEU A 51 5.35 -1.78 2.87
C LEU A 51 6.67 -2.27 3.49
N PRO A 52 7.84 -1.72 3.16
CA PRO A 52 9.09 -2.06 3.84
C PRO A 52 9.04 -1.83 5.35
N LEU A 53 8.39 -0.73 5.79
CA LEU A 53 8.22 -0.44 7.21
C LEU A 53 7.39 -1.48 7.94
N CYS A 54 6.40 -2.08 7.27
CA CYS A 54 5.60 -3.15 7.85
C CYS A 54 6.49 -4.30 8.35
N PHE A 55 7.51 -4.70 7.57
CA PHE A 55 8.44 -5.77 7.95
C PHE A 55 9.38 -5.36 9.09
N LEU A 56 9.75 -4.09 9.17
CA LEU A 56 10.62 -3.58 10.23
C LEU A 56 9.88 -3.34 11.55
N ILE A 57 8.60 -2.97 11.49
CA ILE A 57 7.77 -2.68 12.67
C ILE A 57 7.17 -3.96 13.25
N TYR A 58 6.76 -4.92 12.38
CA TYR A 58 6.15 -6.19 12.74
C TYR A 58 7.10 -7.35 12.47
N PRO A 59 8.10 -7.61 13.33
CA PRO A 59 9.08 -8.69 13.11
C PRO A 59 8.40 -10.06 13.16
N SER A 60 8.83 -11.00 12.30
CA SER A 60 8.26 -12.34 12.21
C SER A 60 8.44 -13.16 13.48
N PHE A 61 9.63 -13.07 14.07
CA PHE A 61 9.99 -13.72 15.32
C PHE A 61 10.81 -12.76 16.19
N ARG A 62 10.63 -12.79 17.51
CA ARG A 62 11.43 -11.98 18.47
C ARG A 62 12.85 -12.53 18.68
N SER A 63 13.42 -13.26 17.72
CA SER A 63 14.76 -13.83 17.78
C SER A 63 15.77 -12.93 17.06
N PRO A 64 16.99 -12.75 17.59
CA PRO A 64 18.05 -11.97 16.92
C PRO A 64 18.37 -12.44 15.49
N LYS A 65 18.19 -13.73 15.22
CA LYS A 65 18.39 -14.32 13.89
C LYS A 65 17.28 -13.95 12.88
N SER A 66 16.16 -13.41 13.32
CA SER A 66 15.04 -13.04 12.43
C SER A 66 15.20 -11.65 11.84
N TYR A 67 15.95 -10.75 12.47
CA TYR A 67 16.08 -9.36 11.99
C TYR A 67 16.69 -9.24 10.60
N TRP A 68 17.58 -10.16 10.22
CA TRP A 68 18.14 -10.14 8.87
C TRP A 68 17.09 -10.53 7.81
N LEU A 69 16.21 -11.51 8.13
CA LEU A 69 15.09 -11.88 7.25
C LEU A 69 14.12 -10.72 7.06
N ASP A 70 13.78 -10.02 8.14
CA ASP A 70 12.91 -8.85 8.08
C ASP A 70 13.54 -7.72 7.26
N GLY A 71 14.86 -7.55 7.37
CA GLY A 71 15.64 -6.64 6.53
C GLY A 71 15.62 -7.03 5.05
N VAL A 72 15.79 -8.32 4.73
CA VAL A 72 15.73 -8.84 3.35
C VAL A 72 14.33 -8.65 2.76
N LEU A 73 13.26 -8.98 3.52
CA LEU A 73 11.88 -8.79 3.07
C LEU A 73 11.55 -7.30 2.87
N SER A 74 12.03 -6.44 3.76
CA SER A 74 11.90 -4.99 3.62
C SER A 74 12.59 -4.48 2.36
N LEU A 75 13.83 -4.93 2.10
CA LEU A 75 14.57 -4.56 0.89
C LEU A 75 13.89 -5.10 -0.37
N ALA A 76 13.42 -6.36 -0.35
CA ALA A 76 12.70 -6.96 -1.47
C ALA A 76 11.42 -6.18 -1.78
N ALA A 77 10.64 -5.79 -0.75
CA ALA A 77 9.44 -4.98 -0.90
C ALA A 77 9.76 -3.60 -1.53
N PHE A 78 10.83 -2.96 -1.08
CA PHE A 78 11.27 -1.71 -1.67
C PHE A 78 11.67 -1.87 -3.13
N CYS A 79 12.52 -2.85 -3.45
CA CYS A 79 12.99 -3.09 -4.82
C CYS A 79 11.85 -3.44 -5.79
N THR A 80 10.88 -4.25 -5.36
CA THR A 80 9.72 -4.59 -6.20
C THR A 80 8.83 -3.37 -6.45
N CYS A 81 8.60 -2.53 -5.45
CA CYS A 81 7.84 -1.29 -5.65
C CYS A 81 8.59 -0.31 -6.57
N VAL A 82 9.91 -0.19 -6.45
CA VAL A 82 10.74 0.62 -7.37
C VAL A 82 10.67 0.08 -8.79
N PHE A 83 10.69 -1.24 -8.98
CA PHE A 83 10.54 -1.85 -10.29
C PHE A 83 9.20 -1.44 -10.94
N PHE A 84 8.08 -1.55 -10.23
CA PHE A 84 6.77 -1.14 -10.74
C PHE A 84 6.64 0.38 -10.90
N PHE A 85 7.29 1.15 -10.04
CA PHE A 85 7.37 2.59 -10.18
C PHE A 85 8.03 2.98 -11.51
N ILE A 86 9.19 2.43 -11.83
CA ILE A 86 9.92 2.74 -13.06
C ILE A 86 9.14 2.32 -14.32
N ASN A 87 8.38 1.23 -14.24
CA ASN A 87 7.64 0.68 -15.37
C ASN A 87 6.16 1.13 -15.40
N ALA A 88 5.74 2.08 -14.57
CA ALA A 88 4.33 2.42 -14.40
C ALA A 88 3.65 2.92 -15.70
N GLU A 89 4.33 3.70 -16.53
CA GLU A 89 3.83 4.11 -17.85
C GLU A 89 3.75 2.93 -18.81
N THR A 90 4.83 2.15 -18.90
CA THR A 90 4.90 0.97 -19.75
C THR A 90 3.79 -0.04 -19.43
N MET A 91 3.47 -0.20 -18.15
CA MET A 91 2.39 -1.09 -17.71
C MET A 91 1.02 -0.64 -18.22
N LEU A 92 0.76 0.67 -18.21
CA LEU A 92 -0.49 1.25 -18.73
C LEU A 92 -0.55 1.17 -20.24
N ASP A 93 0.52 1.56 -20.93
CA ASP A 93 0.57 1.62 -22.38
C ASP A 93 0.43 0.24 -23.03
N TYR A 94 1.02 -0.78 -22.43
CA TYR A 94 1.00 -2.17 -22.95
C TYR A 94 -0.01 -3.08 -22.25
N GLY A 95 -0.80 -2.58 -21.30
CA GLY A 95 -1.84 -3.36 -20.62
C GLY A 95 -1.29 -4.58 -19.87
N TRP A 96 -0.19 -4.42 -19.15
CA TRP A 96 0.46 -5.52 -18.42
C TRP A 96 -0.43 -6.17 -17.34
N GLU A 97 -1.50 -5.53 -16.93
CA GLU A 97 -2.48 -6.15 -16.03
C GLU A 97 -3.10 -7.42 -16.62
N PHE A 98 -3.21 -7.51 -17.98
CA PHE A 98 -3.76 -8.66 -18.69
C PHE A 98 -2.70 -9.45 -19.47
N SER A 99 -1.62 -8.81 -19.89
CA SER A 99 -0.59 -9.42 -20.75
C SER A 99 0.82 -8.92 -20.37
N ALA A 100 1.28 -9.36 -19.19
CA ALA A 100 2.59 -8.98 -18.69
C ALA A 100 3.70 -9.86 -19.31
N PRO A 101 4.91 -9.28 -19.56
CA PRO A 101 6.07 -10.06 -19.91
C PRO A 101 6.51 -10.97 -18.75
N ALA A 102 7.14 -12.10 -19.06
CA ALA A 102 7.48 -13.13 -18.07
C ALA A 102 8.27 -12.60 -16.85
N TYR A 103 9.19 -11.68 -17.05
CA TYR A 103 9.94 -11.07 -15.95
C TYR A 103 9.04 -10.25 -15.00
N ALA A 104 8.06 -9.52 -15.54
CA ALA A 104 7.12 -8.74 -14.74
C ALA A 104 6.16 -9.64 -13.97
N VAL A 105 5.76 -10.79 -14.54
CA VAL A 105 4.96 -11.81 -13.83
C VAL A 105 5.69 -12.34 -12.60
N TRP A 106 7.00 -12.66 -12.71
CA TRP A 106 7.77 -13.13 -11.56
C TRP A 106 7.90 -12.07 -10.46
N VAL A 107 8.10 -10.80 -10.84
CA VAL A 107 8.12 -9.70 -9.87
C VAL A 107 6.74 -9.49 -9.25
N SER A 108 5.65 -9.72 -10.00
CA SER A 108 4.28 -9.67 -9.48
C SER A 108 4.03 -10.76 -8.43
N TYR A 109 4.46 -12.00 -8.69
CA TYR A 109 4.38 -13.06 -7.69
C TYR A 109 5.12 -12.69 -6.40
N LEU A 110 6.32 -12.10 -6.54
CA LEU A 110 7.11 -11.69 -5.38
C LEU A 110 6.40 -10.58 -4.60
N LEU A 111 5.90 -9.52 -5.26
CA LEU A 111 5.21 -8.44 -4.57
C LEU A 111 3.90 -8.91 -3.95
N TRP A 112 3.14 -9.75 -4.64
CA TRP A 112 1.92 -10.35 -4.09
C TRP A 112 2.20 -11.16 -2.82
N ALA A 113 3.22 -12.03 -2.84
CA ALA A 113 3.64 -12.79 -1.67
C ALA A 113 4.09 -11.87 -0.51
N LEU A 114 4.82 -10.80 -0.80
CA LEU A 114 5.25 -9.81 0.19
C LEU A 114 4.06 -9.07 0.81
N ILE A 115 3.07 -8.70 0.02
CA ILE A 115 1.83 -8.07 0.53
C ILE A 115 1.06 -9.04 1.41
N MET A 116 0.91 -10.31 0.99
CA MET A 116 0.27 -11.34 1.79
C MET A 116 0.98 -11.56 3.13
N GLU A 117 2.32 -11.59 3.13
CA GLU A 117 3.11 -11.67 4.36
C GLU A 117 2.94 -10.40 5.23
N GLY A 118 2.86 -9.22 4.61
CA GLY A 118 2.55 -7.96 5.31
C GLY A 118 1.18 -8.00 5.99
N VAL A 119 0.15 -8.48 5.30
CA VAL A 119 -1.19 -8.69 5.85
C VAL A 119 -1.17 -9.64 7.03
N ARG A 120 -0.45 -10.77 6.92
CA ARG A 120 -0.30 -11.74 8.01
C ARG A 120 0.33 -11.12 9.25
N ARG A 121 1.35 -10.27 9.07
CA ARG A 121 2.08 -9.64 10.18
C ARG A 121 1.30 -8.53 10.86
N SER A 122 0.59 -7.71 10.09
CA SER A 122 -0.15 -6.56 10.62
C SER A 122 -1.57 -6.92 11.06
N GLY A 123 -2.25 -7.79 10.32
CA GLY A 123 -3.66 -8.16 10.53
C GLY A 123 -3.87 -9.54 11.16
N GLY A 124 -2.79 -10.34 11.29
CA GLY A 124 -2.86 -11.68 11.86
C GLY A 124 -3.39 -12.74 10.89
N TRP A 125 -3.49 -13.98 11.40
CA TRP A 125 -3.82 -15.15 10.59
C TRP A 125 -5.24 -15.13 10.04
N VAL A 126 -6.20 -14.58 10.77
CA VAL A 126 -7.62 -14.54 10.33
C VAL A 126 -7.75 -13.69 9.07
N LEU A 127 -7.19 -12.48 9.09
CA LEU A 127 -7.20 -11.58 7.92
C LEU A 127 -6.38 -12.15 6.77
N PHE A 128 -5.24 -12.79 7.06
CA PHE A 128 -4.42 -13.47 6.06
C PHE A 128 -5.21 -14.52 5.28
N PHE A 129 -5.88 -15.45 5.96
CA PHE A 129 -6.66 -16.50 5.30
C PHE A 129 -7.86 -15.95 4.54
N LEU A 130 -8.53 -14.94 5.09
CA LEU A 130 -9.62 -14.28 4.40
C LEU A 130 -9.15 -13.67 3.08
N VAL A 131 -8.08 -12.86 3.11
CA VAL A 131 -7.53 -12.24 1.91
C VAL A 131 -6.98 -13.29 0.95
N LEU A 132 -6.34 -14.35 1.44
CA LEU A 132 -5.80 -15.45 0.61
C LEU A 132 -6.92 -16.14 -0.18
N VAL A 133 -8.04 -16.47 0.45
CA VAL A 133 -9.18 -17.13 -0.21
C VAL A 133 -9.71 -16.27 -1.35
N PHE A 134 -9.96 -14.99 -1.09
CA PHE A 134 -10.44 -14.07 -2.13
C PHE A 134 -9.40 -13.80 -3.21
N SER A 135 -8.13 -13.76 -2.85
CA SER A 135 -7.04 -13.52 -3.80
C SER A 135 -6.80 -14.72 -4.73
N LEU A 136 -7.06 -15.94 -4.27
CA LEU A 136 -6.94 -17.16 -5.08
C LEU A 136 -8.23 -17.48 -5.83
N TYR A 137 -9.35 -16.82 -5.52
CA TYR A 137 -10.64 -17.06 -6.16
C TYR A 137 -10.59 -17.01 -7.69
N PRO A 138 -9.93 -16.04 -8.37
CA PRO A 138 -9.90 -16.00 -9.83
C PRO A 138 -9.28 -17.24 -10.48
N ILE A 139 -8.43 -17.98 -9.77
CA ILE A 139 -7.74 -19.17 -10.29
C ILE A 139 -8.71 -20.38 -10.35
N VAL A 140 -9.70 -20.41 -9.44
CA VAL A 140 -10.61 -21.55 -9.25
C VAL A 140 -12.07 -21.21 -9.57
N ALA A 141 -12.34 -20.03 -10.11
CA ALA A 141 -13.69 -19.50 -10.27
C ALA A 141 -14.60 -20.36 -11.16
N ASP A 142 -14.04 -21.05 -12.16
CA ASP A 142 -14.76 -21.96 -13.06
C ASP A 142 -15.14 -23.31 -12.40
N MET A 143 -14.44 -23.68 -11.32
CA MET A 143 -14.72 -24.92 -10.59
C MET A 143 -15.84 -24.77 -9.55
N LEU A 144 -16.28 -23.55 -9.30
CA LEU A 144 -17.25 -23.25 -8.27
C LEU A 144 -18.68 -23.32 -8.80
N PRO A 145 -19.65 -23.84 -8.02
CA PRO A 145 -21.02 -24.01 -8.47
C PRO A 145 -21.87 -22.74 -8.34
N GLY A 146 -22.87 -22.61 -9.23
CA GLY A 146 -23.94 -21.62 -9.12
C GLY A 146 -23.51 -20.18 -9.24
N PRO A 147 -24.04 -19.27 -8.40
CA PRO A 147 -23.84 -17.83 -8.54
C PRO A 147 -22.40 -17.35 -8.21
N ILE A 148 -21.57 -18.23 -7.66
CA ILE A 148 -20.15 -17.95 -7.40
C ILE A 148 -19.23 -18.52 -8.49
N SER A 149 -19.76 -19.08 -9.56
CA SER A 149 -19.00 -19.47 -10.74
C SER A 149 -18.60 -18.23 -11.54
N GLY A 150 -17.39 -18.24 -12.11
CA GLY A 150 -16.85 -17.14 -12.91
C GLY A 150 -15.87 -17.65 -13.96
N MET A 151 -15.34 -16.74 -14.76
CA MET A 151 -14.23 -17.04 -15.65
C MET A 151 -12.95 -17.22 -14.83
N SER A 152 -12.26 -18.34 -15.02
CA SER A 152 -10.96 -18.56 -14.40
C SER A 152 -9.85 -17.82 -15.14
N SER A 153 -8.87 -17.38 -14.39
CA SER A 153 -7.64 -16.79 -14.89
C SER A 153 -6.45 -17.68 -14.50
N SER A 154 -5.42 -17.69 -15.32
CA SER A 154 -4.18 -18.38 -14.96
C SER A 154 -3.56 -17.75 -13.72
N ALA A 155 -2.72 -18.50 -12.99
CA ALA A 155 -2.01 -17.95 -11.83
C ALA A 155 -1.13 -16.74 -12.21
N ALA A 156 -0.56 -16.74 -13.43
CA ALA A 156 0.25 -15.63 -13.93
C ALA A 156 -0.59 -14.37 -14.17
N GLU A 157 -1.74 -14.50 -14.83
CA GLU A 157 -2.67 -13.39 -15.03
C GLU A 157 -3.21 -12.87 -13.70
N THR A 158 -3.58 -13.76 -12.77
CA THR A 158 -4.05 -13.39 -11.43
C THR A 158 -2.99 -12.59 -10.67
N ALA A 159 -1.73 -13.01 -10.68
CA ALA A 159 -0.64 -12.29 -10.02
C ALA A 159 -0.41 -10.91 -10.64
N SER A 160 -0.38 -10.83 -11.97
CA SER A 160 -0.22 -9.57 -12.71
C SER A 160 -1.38 -8.63 -12.44
N TYR A 161 -2.61 -9.12 -12.53
CA TYR A 161 -3.81 -8.35 -12.25
C TYR A 161 -3.82 -7.81 -10.81
N HIS A 162 -3.51 -8.66 -9.82
CA HIS A 162 -3.49 -8.22 -8.41
C HIS A 162 -2.53 -7.07 -8.17
N VAL A 163 -1.35 -7.11 -8.77
CA VAL A 163 -0.30 -6.13 -8.49
C VAL A 163 -0.43 -4.88 -9.35
N MET A 164 -0.83 -5.02 -10.62
CA MET A 164 -0.79 -3.93 -11.60
C MET A 164 -2.15 -3.27 -11.83
N SER A 165 -3.26 -3.99 -11.59
CA SER A 165 -4.59 -3.43 -11.81
C SER A 165 -5.00 -2.48 -10.70
N ILE A 166 -5.67 -1.40 -11.11
CA ILE A 166 -6.31 -0.44 -10.22
C ILE A 166 -7.60 -0.97 -9.55
N GLU A 167 -7.99 -2.19 -9.86
CA GLU A 167 -9.19 -2.84 -9.30
C GLU A 167 -8.86 -3.88 -8.21
N SER A 168 -7.57 -4.11 -7.92
CA SER A 168 -7.13 -5.09 -6.92
C SER A 168 -6.34 -4.42 -5.78
N ILE A 169 -5.04 -4.67 -5.64
CA ILE A 169 -4.22 -4.11 -4.55
C ILE A 169 -4.18 -2.59 -4.60
N LEU A 170 -4.08 -1.99 -5.80
CA LEU A 170 -4.17 -0.55 -6.01
C LEU A 170 -5.62 -0.05 -6.05
N GLY A 171 -6.58 -0.86 -5.65
CA GLY A 171 -8.01 -0.60 -5.73
C GLY A 171 -8.51 0.51 -4.80
N LEU A 172 -9.83 0.66 -4.76
CA LEU A 172 -10.52 1.73 -4.05
C LEU A 172 -10.06 1.93 -2.60
N PRO A 173 -9.85 0.89 -1.76
CA PRO A 173 -9.41 1.09 -0.38
C PRO A 173 -8.01 1.70 -0.29
N PHE A 174 -7.07 1.23 -1.11
CA PHE A 174 -5.72 1.77 -1.12
C PHE A 174 -5.70 3.21 -1.66
N ARG A 175 -6.43 3.48 -2.74
CA ARG A 175 -6.57 4.84 -3.31
C ARG A 175 -7.19 5.81 -2.32
N ALA A 176 -8.26 5.41 -1.62
CA ALA A 176 -8.88 6.25 -0.59
C ALA A 176 -7.90 6.55 0.56
N PHE A 177 -7.13 5.56 1.01
CA PHE A 177 -6.07 5.78 1.99
C PHE A 177 -4.98 6.72 1.45
N ALA A 178 -4.49 6.50 0.25
CA ALA A 178 -3.42 7.27 -0.37
C ALA A 178 -3.82 8.74 -0.61
N GLN A 179 -5.05 8.98 -1.05
CA GLN A 179 -5.53 10.32 -1.41
C GLN A 179 -6.14 11.08 -0.23
N LEU A 180 -6.86 10.41 0.66
CA LEU A 180 -7.60 11.07 1.74
C LEU A 180 -7.05 10.70 3.13
N GLY A 181 -6.74 9.41 3.35
CA GLY A 181 -6.37 8.89 4.67
C GLY A 181 -5.14 9.58 5.24
N ILE A 182 -4.09 9.78 4.45
CA ILE A 182 -2.86 10.47 4.90
C ILE A 182 -3.17 11.92 5.26
N GLY A 183 -3.99 12.61 4.46
CA GLY A 183 -4.43 13.97 4.76
C GLY A 183 -5.19 14.07 6.08
N PHE A 184 -6.12 13.14 6.33
CA PHE A 184 -6.86 13.07 7.60
C PHE A 184 -5.95 12.77 8.80
N LEU A 185 -4.93 11.90 8.63
CA LEU A 185 -3.95 11.64 9.68
C LEU A 185 -3.14 12.90 10.01
N ILE A 186 -2.65 13.62 9.01
CA ILE A 186 -1.92 14.88 9.21
C ILE A 186 -2.81 15.89 9.93
N PHE A 187 -4.05 16.08 9.45
CA PHE A 187 -5.01 16.98 10.07
C PHE A 187 -5.31 16.60 11.53
N GLY A 188 -5.53 15.30 11.81
CA GLY A 188 -5.79 14.80 13.15
C GLY A 188 -4.62 15.07 14.11
N ILE A 189 -3.39 14.84 13.66
CA ILE A 189 -2.18 15.12 14.45
C ILE A 189 -2.04 16.64 14.69
N ALA A 190 -2.24 17.47 13.66
CA ALA A 190 -2.22 18.91 13.78
C ALA A 190 -3.26 19.42 14.79
N LEU A 191 -4.50 18.90 14.70
CA LEU A 191 -5.59 19.23 15.62
C LEU A 191 -5.26 18.85 17.07
N GLN A 192 -4.62 17.69 17.26
CA GLN A 192 -4.21 17.22 18.58
C GLN A 192 -3.14 18.13 19.21
N HIS A 193 -2.13 18.53 18.42
CA HIS A 193 -1.03 19.36 18.90
C HIS A 193 -1.39 20.85 19.06
N THR A 194 -2.35 21.35 18.29
CA THR A 194 -2.84 22.74 18.41
C THR A 194 -3.87 22.95 19.52
N GLY A 195 -4.25 21.87 20.23
CA GLY A 195 -5.27 21.94 21.28
C GLY A 195 -6.70 21.95 20.77
N GLY A 196 -6.90 21.76 19.45
CA GLY A 196 -8.23 21.74 18.82
C GLY A 196 -9.15 20.68 19.41
N GLY A 197 -8.62 19.52 19.81
CA GLY A 197 -9.41 18.49 20.50
C GLY A 197 -10.05 19.00 21.79
N ARG A 198 -9.30 19.74 22.61
CA ARG A 198 -9.82 20.38 23.83
C ARG A 198 -10.85 21.47 23.51
N PHE A 199 -10.60 22.23 22.45
CA PHE A 199 -11.54 23.27 22.00
C PHE A 199 -12.90 22.65 21.64
N PHE A 200 -12.95 21.58 20.85
CA PHE A 200 -14.20 20.92 20.47
C PHE A 200 -14.90 20.27 21.66
N ILE A 201 -14.16 19.67 22.59
CA ILE A 201 -14.75 19.13 23.82
C ILE A 201 -15.38 20.24 24.65
N ASN A 202 -14.67 21.35 24.87
CA ASN A 202 -15.18 22.49 25.63
C ASN A 202 -16.37 23.16 24.94
N LEU A 203 -16.34 23.26 23.59
CA LEU A 203 -17.46 23.76 22.81
C LEU A 203 -18.69 22.88 22.97
N ALA A 204 -18.53 21.55 22.90
CA ALA A 204 -19.63 20.60 23.09
C ALA A 204 -20.22 20.72 24.51
N PHE A 205 -19.38 20.86 25.55
CA PHE A 205 -19.87 21.12 26.91
C PHE A 205 -20.58 22.46 27.04
N ALA A 206 -20.09 23.50 26.38
CA ALA A 206 -20.75 24.82 26.39
C ALA A 206 -22.11 24.82 25.69
N MET A 207 -22.27 24.01 24.65
CA MET A 207 -23.53 23.92 23.87
C MET A 207 -24.53 22.92 24.45
N PHE A 208 -24.08 21.83 25.03
CA PHE A 208 -24.92 20.69 25.43
C PHE A 208 -24.78 20.32 26.93
N GLY A 209 -23.83 20.88 27.64
CA GLY A 209 -23.60 20.62 29.06
C GLY A 209 -24.51 21.48 29.94
N HIS A 210 -25.67 20.93 30.27
CA HIS A 210 -26.54 21.44 31.31
C HIS A 210 -26.38 20.63 32.57
#